data_7070cdd2084192ed60f4790caf5cd25a
#
_entry.id   7070cdd2084192ed60f4790caf5cd25a
#
_cell.length_a   1.000
_cell.length_b   1.000
_cell.length_c   1.000
_cell.angle_alpha   90.00
_cell.angle_beta   90.00
_cell.angle_gamma   90.00
#
_symmetry.space_group_name_H-M   'P 1'
#
loop_
_entity.id
_entity.type
_entity.pdbx_description
1 polymer ?
#
loop_
_entity_poly.entity_id
_entity_poly.type
_entity_poly.pdbx_seq_one_letter_code
_entity_poly.pdbx_strand_id
1 'polypeptide(L)'
;FEAAGGELFKEKWIKFDEDEPESGDYYIAIDLAGFEEEGSTGVKNKRLDNTSIAVVKANEKGWWVAEIIYGRWDVKKTAKKIFDAVKKYEPNAVGIEKGIARQAVMPYLSDIMRRSQTFFRVDELAHGNKKKTDRVVWSLQGRFENGYVTLNKGEWNNEFLDQLFQFPNKLVHDDLVDSLSYIEQLAKVSYVADFE
;
A
#
# COMPACT_ATOMS: atom_id res chain seq x y z
N PHE A 1 5.27 29.38 -14.12
CA PHE A 1 4.52 28.21 -14.57
C PHE A 1 5.27 26.97 -14.18
N GLU A 2 5.13 26.57 -12.95
CA GLU A 2 5.75 25.35 -12.47
C GLU A 2 4.73 24.22 -12.63
N ALA A 3 5.00 23.32 -13.52
CA ALA A 3 4.38 22.01 -13.50
C ALA A 3 4.88 21.30 -12.24
N ALA A 4 4.22 21.52 -11.15
CA ALA A 4 4.58 20.96 -9.84
C ALA A 4 4.18 19.48 -9.75
N GLY A 5 4.41 18.70 -10.77
CA GLY A 5 4.17 17.26 -10.76
C GLY A 5 5.24 16.59 -11.60
N GLY A 6 6.08 15.78 -11.01
CA GLY A 6 7.09 15.01 -11.71
C GLY A 6 8.53 15.20 -11.24
N GLU A 7 8.78 16.06 -10.25
CA GLU A 7 10.15 16.27 -9.74
C GLU A 7 10.44 15.58 -8.41
N LEU A 8 9.43 15.11 -7.67
CA LEU A 8 9.62 14.47 -6.37
C LEU A 8 10.23 13.08 -6.49
N PHE A 9 9.96 12.37 -7.56
CA PHE A 9 10.51 11.04 -7.84
C PHE A 9 11.08 11.01 -9.25
N LYS A 10 12.34 10.65 -9.37
CA LYS A 10 13.06 10.65 -10.65
C LYS A 10 13.13 9.26 -11.24
N GLU A 11 12.94 9.15 -12.55
CA GLU A 11 13.01 7.89 -13.29
C GLU A 11 14.33 7.13 -13.03
N LYS A 12 15.47 7.85 -12.94
CA LYS A 12 16.78 7.27 -12.66
C LYS A 12 16.90 6.58 -11.30
N TRP A 13 15.98 6.81 -10.37
CA TRP A 13 15.96 6.15 -9.06
C TRP A 13 15.26 4.79 -9.07
N ILE A 14 14.54 4.48 -10.15
CA ILE A 14 13.78 3.23 -10.25
C ILE A 14 14.71 2.07 -10.57
N LYS A 15 14.65 1.06 -9.73
CA LYS A 15 15.41 -0.18 -9.89
C LYS A 15 14.47 -1.37 -9.85
N PHE A 16 14.62 -2.26 -10.80
CA PHE A 16 13.89 -3.52 -10.84
C PHE A 16 14.81 -4.66 -10.38
N ASP A 17 14.22 -5.59 -9.64
CA ASP A 17 14.86 -6.85 -9.26
C ASP A 17 13.77 -7.93 -9.24
N GLU A 18 13.89 -8.92 -10.12
CA GLU A 18 12.94 -10.04 -10.22
C GLU A 18 13.26 -11.15 -9.21
N ASP A 19 14.43 -11.09 -8.58
CA ASP A 19 14.85 -12.07 -7.59
C ASP A 19 14.35 -11.65 -6.19
N GLU A 20 13.54 -12.51 -5.61
CA GLU A 20 13.11 -12.34 -4.22
C GLU A 20 14.34 -12.37 -3.29
N PRO A 21 14.48 -11.38 -2.38
CA PRO A 21 15.55 -11.40 -1.37
C PRO A 21 15.49 -12.68 -0.52
N GLU A 22 16.65 -13.27 -0.25
CA GLU A 22 16.74 -14.49 0.56
C GLU A 22 16.36 -14.25 2.02
N SER A 23 16.63 -13.05 2.54
CA SER A 23 16.31 -12.64 3.91
C SER A 23 15.31 -11.53 3.96
N GLY A 24 14.62 -11.41 5.09
CA GLY A 24 13.67 -10.34 5.38
C GLY A 24 12.28 -10.87 5.71
N ASP A 25 11.42 -9.95 6.08
CA ASP A 25 10.04 -10.22 6.45
C ASP A 25 9.08 -9.50 5.49
N TYR A 26 7.94 -10.14 5.22
CA TYR A 26 6.87 -9.52 4.45
C TYR A 26 6.00 -8.61 5.31
N TYR A 27 5.60 -7.50 4.72
CA TYR A 27 4.63 -6.55 5.26
C TYR A 27 3.58 -6.23 4.22
N ILE A 28 2.34 -6.11 4.66
CA ILE A 28 1.22 -5.77 3.78
C ILE A 28 0.52 -4.54 4.31
N ALA A 29 0.43 -3.50 3.50
CA ALA A 29 -0.29 -2.28 3.81
C ALA A 29 -1.43 -2.06 2.81
N ILE A 30 -2.60 -1.72 3.31
CA ILE A 30 -3.83 -1.63 2.53
C ILE A 30 -4.41 -0.23 2.65
N ASP A 31 -4.62 0.38 1.49
CA ASP A 31 -5.39 1.60 1.31
C ASP A 31 -6.74 1.24 0.67
N LEU A 32 -7.81 1.39 1.45
CA LEU A 32 -9.15 1.03 1.01
C LEU A 32 -9.81 2.19 0.26
N ALA A 33 -10.39 1.88 -0.91
CA ALA A 33 -11.33 2.78 -1.56
C ALA A 33 -12.55 3.03 -0.67
N GLY A 34 -13.11 4.25 -0.72
CA GLY A 34 -14.42 4.48 -0.13
C GLY A 34 -15.47 3.63 -0.83
N PHE A 35 -16.22 2.84 -0.07
CA PHE A 35 -17.35 2.10 -0.59
C PHE A 35 -18.54 3.06 -0.72
N GLU A 36 -19.11 3.18 -1.93
CA GLU A 36 -20.32 3.97 -2.13
C GLU A 36 -21.50 3.28 -1.42
N GLU A 37 -22.26 4.06 -0.66
CA GLU A 37 -23.60 3.64 -0.27
C GLU A 37 -24.46 3.57 -1.52
N GLU A 38 -25.02 2.41 -1.84
CA GLU A 38 -26.07 2.28 -2.84
C GLU A 38 -27.23 3.22 -2.46
N GLY A 39 -27.36 4.34 -3.13
CA GLY A 39 -28.47 5.27 -2.94
C GLY A 39 -28.18 6.75 -2.87
N SER A 40 -26.94 7.19 -2.87
CA SER A 40 -26.66 8.63 -2.94
C SER A 40 -26.80 9.16 -4.37
N THR A 41 -28.02 9.54 -4.71
CA THR A 41 -28.32 10.38 -5.88
C THR A 41 -27.77 11.79 -5.61
N GLY A 42 -26.55 12.04 -5.98
CA GLY A 42 -26.03 13.40 -5.91
C GLY A 42 -24.55 13.50 -6.23
N VAL A 43 -24.30 13.97 -7.44
CA VAL A 43 -23.04 14.51 -7.94
C VAL A 43 -22.03 13.50 -8.47
N LYS A 44 -22.15 13.35 -9.74
CA LYS A 44 -21.22 12.85 -10.74
C LYS A 44 -19.81 13.39 -10.54
N ASN A 45 -18.82 12.52 -10.75
CA ASN A 45 -17.39 12.77 -10.92
C ASN A 45 -16.50 12.67 -9.68
N LYS A 46 -16.82 11.86 -8.68
CA LYS A 46 -15.73 11.26 -7.90
C LYS A 46 -15.09 10.21 -8.79
N ARG A 47 -13.86 10.45 -9.23
CA ARG A 47 -13.03 9.37 -9.75
C ARG A 47 -13.02 8.30 -8.66
N LEU A 48 -13.53 7.12 -9.01
CA LEU A 48 -13.58 6.01 -8.08
C LEU A 48 -12.15 5.59 -7.80
N ASP A 49 -11.72 5.73 -6.56
CA ASP A 49 -10.40 5.29 -6.12
C ASP A 49 -10.32 3.76 -6.13
N ASN A 50 -9.13 3.23 -6.36
CA ASN A 50 -8.90 1.81 -6.23
C ASN A 50 -8.56 1.45 -4.78
N THR A 51 -8.97 0.28 -4.35
CA THR A 51 -8.33 -0.37 -3.21
C THR A 51 -6.96 -0.86 -3.64
N SER A 52 -5.95 -0.63 -2.84
CA SER A 52 -4.57 -0.99 -3.12
C SER A 52 -3.95 -1.76 -1.96
N ILE A 53 -3.33 -2.89 -2.28
CA ILE A 53 -2.67 -3.80 -1.34
C ILE A 53 -1.19 -3.85 -1.71
N ALA A 54 -0.35 -3.16 -0.97
CA ALA A 54 1.09 -3.17 -1.19
C ALA A 54 1.75 -4.31 -0.40
N VAL A 55 2.51 -5.16 -1.09
CA VAL A 55 3.24 -6.28 -0.51
C VAL A 55 4.73 -6.04 -0.63
N VAL A 56 5.41 -5.94 0.49
CA VAL A 56 6.83 -5.60 0.56
C VAL A 56 7.58 -6.60 1.42
N LYS A 57 8.73 -7.06 0.94
CA LYS A 57 9.72 -7.77 1.76
C LYS A 57 10.82 -6.80 2.15
N ALA A 58 11.02 -6.62 3.44
CA ALA A 58 11.98 -5.67 3.99
C ALA A 58 13.11 -6.39 4.73
N ASN A 59 14.33 -5.94 4.50
CA ASN A 59 15.53 -6.38 5.20
C ASN A 59 16.49 -5.19 5.39
N GLU A 60 17.70 -5.45 5.85
CA GLU A 60 18.74 -4.43 6.08
C GLU A 60 19.16 -3.68 4.80
N LYS A 61 18.92 -4.24 3.62
CA LYS A 61 19.22 -3.60 2.33
C LYS A 61 18.10 -2.71 1.82
N GLY A 62 16.94 -2.74 2.46
CA GLY A 62 15.77 -1.94 2.09
C GLY A 62 14.53 -2.77 1.78
N TRP A 63 13.69 -2.23 0.93
CA TRP A 63 12.40 -2.78 0.55
C TRP A 63 12.44 -3.38 -0.85
N TRP A 64 11.96 -4.59 -0.96
CA TRP A 64 11.62 -5.20 -2.23
C TRP A 64 10.11 -5.26 -2.38
N VAL A 65 9.56 -4.52 -3.33
CA VAL A 65 8.12 -4.51 -3.59
C VAL A 65 7.77 -5.74 -4.42
N ALA A 66 7.17 -6.72 -3.79
CA ALA A 66 6.81 -7.98 -4.45
C ALA A 66 5.70 -7.77 -5.49
N GLU A 67 4.66 -7.08 -5.10
CA GLU A 67 3.55 -6.65 -5.96
C GLU A 67 2.69 -5.62 -5.26
N ILE A 68 1.90 -4.91 -6.06
CA ILE A 68 0.77 -4.11 -5.57
C ILE A 68 -0.49 -4.61 -6.25
N ILE A 69 -1.39 -5.16 -5.46
CA ILE A 69 -2.68 -5.68 -5.93
C ILE A 69 -3.68 -4.54 -5.80
N TYR A 70 -4.33 -4.18 -6.89
CA TYR A 70 -5.25 -3.05 -6.88
C TYR A 70 -6.46 -3.30 -7.78
N GLY A 71 -7.54 -2.63 -7.47
CA GLY A 71 -8.75 -2.71 -8.23
C GLY A 71 -9.94 -2.11 -7.50
N ARG A 72 -11.07 -2.11 -8.18
CA ARG A 72 -12.36 -1.67 -7.65
C ARG A 72 -13.17 -2.90 -7.33
N TRP A 73 -13.29 -3.18 -6.05
CA TRP A 73 -13.99 -4.36 -5.56
C TRP A 73 -15.03 -3.95 -4.54
N ASP A 74 -16.11 -4.71 -4.45
CA ASP A 74 -17.02 -4.61 -3.34
C ASP A 74 -16.35 -5.02 -2.02
N VAL A 75 -17.01 -4.76 -0.91
CA VAL A 75 -16.48 -5.03 0.44
C VAL A 75 -16.10 -6.50 0.62
N LYS A 76 -16.95 -7.41 0.16
CA LYS A 76 -16.73 -8.84 0.32
C LYS A 76 -15.54 -9.33 -0.49
N LYS A 77 -15.44 -8.90 -1.74
CA LYS A 77 -14.31 -9.23 -2.62
C LYS A 77 -13.00 -8.62 -2.11
N THR A 78 -13.06 -7.41 -1.57
CA THR A 78 -11.91 -6.75 -0.94
C THR A 78 -11.38 -7.59 0.24
N ALA A 79 -12.25 -8.03 1.14
CA ALA A 79 -11.86 -8.90 2.24
C ALA A 79 -11.20 -10.20 1.76
N LYS A 80 -11.72 -10.81 0.70
CA LYS A 80 -11.15 -12.01 0.10
C LYS A 80 -9.75 -11.74 -0.50
N LYS A 81 -9.56 -10.62 -1.19
CA LYS A 81 -8.26 -10.22 -1.75
C LYS A 81 -7.21 -10.01 -0.67
N ILE A 82 -7.59 -9.38 0.44
CA ILE A 82 -6.71 -9.19 1.60
C ILE A 82 -6.31 -10.54 2.20
N PHE A 83 -7.29 -11.39 2.45
CA PHE A 83 -7.05 -12.72 3.01
C PHE A 83 -6.12 -13.57 2.12
N ASP A 84 -6.34 -13.56 0.81
CA ASP A 84 -5.52 -14.32 -0.14
C ASP A 84 -4.06 -13.81 -0.17
N ALA A 85 -3.86 -12.49 -0.09
CA ALA A 85 -2.52 -11.92 -0.01
C ALA A 85 -1.80 -12.32 1.29
N VAL A 86 -2.50 -12.25 2.42
CA VAL A 86 -1.93 -12.66 3.72
C VAL A 86 -1.57 -14.14 3.72
N LYS A 87 -2.43 -14.98 3.17
CA LYS A 87 -2.19 -16.42 3.09
C LYS A 87 -0.99 -16.76 2.17
N LYS A 88 -0.85 -16.01 1.08
CA LYS A 88 0.24 -16.21 0.11
C LYS A 88 1.61 -15.82 0.68
N TYR A 89 1.68 -14.67 1.35
CA TYR A 89 2.95 -14.06 1.75
C TYR A 89 3.33 -14.30 3.21
N GLU A 90 2.40 -14.71 4.05
CA GLU A 90 2.60 -14.92 5.48
C GLU A 90 3.35 -13.73 6.14
N PRO A 91 2.79 -12.51 6.05
CA PRO A 91 3.48 -11.31 6.48
C PRO A 91 3.67 -11.26 7.99
N ASN A 92 4.72 -10.57 8.40
CA ASN A 92 5.00 -10.29 9.81
C ASN A 92 3.99 -9.29 10.40
N ALA A 93 3.53 -8.35 9.58
CA ALA A 93 2.46 -7.43 9.93
C ALA A 93 1.57 -7.08 8.74
N VAL A 94 0.29 -6.86 9.02
CA VAL A 94 -0.72 -6.39 8.08
C VAL A 94 -1.37 -5.16 8.65
N GLY A 95 -1.48 -4.09 7.88
CA GLY A 95 -2.13 -2.87 8.30
C GLY A 95 -3.17 -2.38 7.29
N ILE A 96 -4.27 -1.88 7.81
CA ILE A 96 -5.32 -1.21 7.04
C ILE A 96 -5.47 0.21 7.56
N GLU A 97 -5.58 1.16 6.63
CA GLU A 97 -5.83 2.55 6.94
C GLU A 97 -7.06 2.72 7.80
N LYS A 98 -6.95 3.54 8.85
CA LYS A 98 -8.05 3.87 9.75
C LYS A 98 -9.17 4.59 8.99
N GLY A 99 -10.41 4.18 9.23
CA GLY A 99 -11.57 4.86 8.68
C GLY A 99 -12.80 3.98 8.53
N ILE A 100 -13.84 4.55 7.93
CA ILE A 100 -15.14 3.88 7.73
C ILE A 100 -15.00 2.64 6.84
N ALA A 101 -14.19 2.72 5.79
CA ALA A 101 -13.98 1.59 4.89
C ALA A 101 -13.37 0.38 5.62
N ARG A 102 -12.45 0.61 6.56
CA ARG A 102 -11.90 -0.45 7.42
C ARG A 102 -12.98 -1.11 8.26
N GLN A 103 -13.86 -0.31 8.86
CA GLN A 103 -14.98 -0.83 9.66
C GLN A 103 -15.93 -1.70 8.82
N ALA A 104 -16.13 -1.34 7.55
CA ALA A 104 -16.96 -2.12 6.64
C ALA A 104 -16.32 -3.46 6.23
N VAL A 105 -15.00 -3.50 6.02
CA VAL A 105 -14.27 -4.71 5.57
C VAL A 105 -14.02 -5.69 6.71
N MET A 106 -13.75 -5.22 7.91
CA MET A 106 -13.32 -6.07 9.02
C MET A 106 -14.28 -7.21 9.38
N PRO A 107 -15.61 -7.03 9.40
CA PRO A 107 -16.52 -8.15 9.67
C PRO A 107 -16.42 -9.27 8.64
N TYR A 108 -16.27 -8.94 7.35
CA TYR A 108 -16.11 -9.93 6.28
C TYR A 108 -14.76 -10.65 6.38
N LEU A 109 -13.70 -9.91 6.70
CA LEU A 109 -12.37 -10.49 6.88
C LEU A 109 -12.34 -11.44 8.08
N SER A 110 -12.94 -11.05 9.20
CA SER A 110 -13.06 -11.89 10.40
C SER A 110 -13.86 -13.16 10.12
N ASP A 111 -14.89 -13.10 9.30
CA ASP A 111 -15.68 -14.25 8.91
C ASP A 111 -14.87 -15.25 8.06
N ILE A 112 -14.10 -14.75 7.10
CA ILE A 112 -13.19 -15.59 6.29
C ILE A 112 -12.13 -16.25 7.18
N MET A 113 -11.52 -15.51 8.11
CA MET A 113 -10.55 -16.06 9.06
C MET A 113 -11.13 -17.23 9.86
N ARG A 114 -12.34 -17.04 10.37
CA ARG A 114 -13.04 -18.06 11.18
C ARG A 114 -13.37 -19.30 10.37
N ARG A 115 -13.92 -19.14 9.17
CA ARG A 115 -14.24 -20.28 8.28
C ARG A 115 -13.01 -21.04 7.84
N SER A 116 -11.90 -20.34 7.60
CA SER A 116 -10.63 -20.91 7.15
C SER A 116 -9.73 -21.37 8.29
N GLN A 117 -10.13 -21.14 9.54
CA GLN A 117 -9.30 -21.41 10.75
C GLN A 117 -7.89 -20.81 10.63
N THR A 118 -7.79 -19.67 9.97
CA THR A 118 -6.54 -18.92 9.78
C THR A 118 -6.72 -17.52 10.34
N PHE A 119 -6.01 -17.20 11.42
CA PHE A 119 -6.16 -15.95 12.16
C PHE A 119 -4.89 -15.13 12.08
N PHE A 120 -5.06 -13.84 11.86
CA PHE A 120 -3.97 -12.86 11.91
C PHE A 120 -4.49 -11.54 12.45
N ARG A 121 -3.59 -10.78 13.04
CA ARG A 121 -3.88 -9.43 13.53
C ARG A 121 -3.82 -8.45 12.37
N VAL A 122 -4.74 -7.50 12.35
CA VAL A 122 -4.74 -6.38 11.41
C VAL A 122 -4.51 -5.09 12.19
N ASP A 123 -3.37 -4.47 11.97
CA ASP A 123 -3.02 -3.20 12.60
C ASP A 123 -3.76 -2.04 11.92
N GLU A 124 -3.98 -1.00 12.69
CA GLU A 124 -4.59 0.23 12.20
C GLU A 124 -3.50 1.20 11.75
N LEU A 125 -3.54 1.60 10.48
CA LEU A 125 -2.60 2.58 9.93
C LEU A 125 -3.16 3.98 10.15
N ALA A 126 -2.34 4.85 10.72
CA ALA A 126 -2.72 6.21 11.04
C ALA A 126 -2.47 7.16 9.87
N HIS A 127 -3.44 8.03 9.58
CA HIS A 127 -3.22 9.16 8.66
C HIS A 127 -2.18 10.15 9.21
N GLY A 128 -2.07 10.25 10.54
CA GLY A 128 -1.29 11.28 11.20
C GLY A 128 -1.86 12.68 11.00
N ASN A 129 -1.27 13.66 11.66
CA ASN A 129 -1.61 15.07 11.46
C ASN A 129 -0.86 15.69 10.25
N LYS A 130 -0.11 14.88 9.52
CA LYS A 130 0.65 15.31 8.35
C LYS A 130 -0.21 15.25 7.09
N LYS A 131 0.02 16.19 6.19
CA LYS A 131 -0.57 16.12 4.85
C LYS A 131 -0.11 14.83 4.16
N LYS A 132 -0.98 14.27 3.33
CA LYS A 132 -0.69 13.06 2.54
C LYS A 132 0.63 13.17 1.76
N THR A 133 0.84 14.32 1.12
CA THR A 133 2.08 14.60 0.37
C THR A 133 3.31 14.48 1.24
N ASP A 134 3.30 15.05 2.44
CA ASP A 134 4.43 15.00 3.37
C ASP A 134 4.70 13.57 3.82
N ARG A 135 3.64 12.79 4.10
CA ARG A 135 3.79 11.38 4.48
C ARG A 135 4.45 10.55 3.39
N VAL A 136 4.00 10.70 2.15
CA VAL A 136 4.56 9.97 1.00
C VAL A 136 6.01 10.37 0.75
N VAL A 137 6.31 11.66 0.76
CA VAL A 137 7.68 12.15 0.58
C VAL A 137 8.60 11.62 1.69
N TRP A 138 8.16 11.70 2.95
CA TRP A 138 8.93 11.22 4.09
C TRP A 138 9.24 9.73 4.02
N SER A 139 8.27 8.93 3.62
CA SER A 139 8.43 7.47 3.60
C SER A 139 9.17 6.96 2.37
N LEU A 140 9.01 7.59 1.22
CA LEU A 140 9.44 7.01 -0.05
C LEU A 140 10.60 7.74 -0.73
N GLN A 141 10.65 9.08 -0.70
CA GLN A 141 11.60 9.84 -1.53
C GLN A 141 13.06 9.44 -1.28
N GLY A 142 13.50 9.51 -0.04
CA GLY A 142 14.89 9.17 0.33
C GLY A 142 15.22 7.70 0.07
N ARG A 143 14.25 6.80 0.25
CA ARG A 143 14.46 5.38 -0.04
C ARG A 143 14.69 5.11 -1.52
N PHE A 144 13.89 5.72 -2.40
CA PHE A 144 14.09 5.60 -3.84
C PHE A 144 15.41 6.23 -4.28
N GLU A 145 15.69 7.44 -3.84
CA GLU A 145 16.90 8.17 -4.20
C GLU A 145 18.19 7.40 -3.82
N ASN A 146 18.19 6.78 -2.65
CA ASN A 146 19.35 6.06 -2.13
C ASN A 146 19.39 4.56 -2.51
N GLY A 147 18.46 4.10 -3.33
CA GLY A 147 18.45 2.73 -3.82
C GLY A 147 17.97 1.69 -2.82
N TYR A 148 17.20 2.11 -1.82
CA TYR A 148 16.63 1.20 -0.79
C TYR A 148 15.24 0.68 -1.16
N VAL A 149 14.77 0.93 -2.36
CA VAL A 149 13.54 0.31 -2.90
C VAL A 149 13.86 -0.31 -4.25
N THR A 150 13.55 -1.59 -4.39
CA THR A 150 13.56 -2.30 -5.66
C THR A 150 12.16 -2.83 -5.96
N LEU A 151 11.83 -2.93 -7.21
CA LEU A 151 10.52 -3.35 -7.68
C LEU A 151 10.63 -4.69 -8.41
N ASN A 152 9.81 -5.65 -7.99
CA ASN A 152 9.59 -6.83 -8.80
C ASN A 152 8.84 -6.44 -10.08
N LYS A 153 9.09 -7.12 -11.17
CA LYS A 153 8.34 -6.92 -12.41
C LYS A 153 6.96 -7.56 -12.33
N GLY A 154 5.95 -6.83 -12.81
CA GLY A 154 4.57 -7.27 -12.84
C GLY A 154 3.67 -6.27 -13.55
N GLU A 155 2.42 -6.67 -13.77
CA GLU A 155 1.41 -5.85 -14.45
C GLU A 155 1.12 -4.53 -13.72
N TRP A 156 1.37 -4.47 -12.43
CA TRP A 156 1.17 -3.29 -11.59
C TRP A 156 2.21 -2.17 -11.83
N ASN A 157 3.33 -2.47 -12.46
CA ASN A 157 4.46 -1.53 -12.58
C ASN A 157 4.09 -0.25 -13.30
N ASN A 158 3.42 -0.34 -14.43
CA ASN A 158 3.07 0.83 -15.23
C ASN A 158 2.16 1.79 -14.47
N GLU A 159 1.12 1.28 -13.84
CA GLU A 159 0.20 2.08 -13.04
C GLU A 159 0.91 2.72 -11.83
N PHE A 160 1.73 1.95 -11.14
CA PHE A 160 2.49 2.46 -10.00
C PHE A 160 3.46 3.57 -10.40
N LEU A 161 4.25 3.36 -11.44
CA LEU A 161 5.24 4.35 -11.89
C LEU A 161 4.56 5.61 -12.44
N ASP A 162 3.45 5.47 -13.13
CA ASP A 162 2.66 6.60 -13.61
C ASP A 162 2.16 7.46 -12.45
N GLN A 163 1.61 6.84 -11.41
CA GLN A 163 1.21 7.54 -10.17
C GLN A 163 2.41 8.18 -9.47
N LEU A 164 3.52 7.47 -9.35
CA LEU A 164 4.71 7.94 -8.64
C LEU A 164 5.32 9.18 -9.29
N PHE A 165 5.46 9.17 -10.62
CA PHE A 165 6.07 10.29 -11.34
C PHE A 165 5.17 11.52 -11.42
N GLN A 166 3.85 11.34 -11.36
CA GLN A 166 2.89 12.43 -11.35
C GLN A 166 2.53 12.92 -9.93
N PHE A 167 2.97 12.22 -8.90
CA PHE A 167 2.69 12.61 -7.52
C PHE A 167 3.34 13.96 -7.19
N PRO A 168 2.68 14.94 -6.59
CA PRO A 168 1.36 14.92 -5.93
C PRO A 168 0.22 15.52 -6.79
N ASN A 169 0.12 15.20 -8.05
CA ASN A 169 -0.92 15.74 -8.93
C ASN A 169 -2.31 15.27 -8.50
N LYS A 170 -3.16 16.21 -8.07
CA LYS A 170 -4.52 15.92 -7.61
C LYS A 170 -5.47 15.38 -8.69
N LEU A 171 -5.08 15.47 -9.95
CA LEU A 171 -5.85 14.98 -11.08
C LEU A 171 -5.58 13.51 -11.40
N VAL A 172 -4.57 12.93 -10.78
CA VAL A 172 -4.14 11.55 -10.97
C VAL A 172 -4.37 10.77 -9.68
N HIS A 173 -4.78 9.53 -9.80
CA HIS A 173 -4.87 8.62 -8.66
C HIS A 173 -3.49 8.40 -8.04
N ASP A 174 -3.46 8.19 -6.75
CA ASP A 174 -2.23 7.96 -5.98
C ASP A 174 -2.34 6.75 -5.04
N ASP A 175 -3.34 5.91 -5.23
CA ASP A 175 -3.70 4.80 -4.35
C ASP A 175 -2.55 3.80 -4.15
N LEU A 176 -1.82 3.49 -5.23
CA LEU A 176 -0.70 2.55 -5.17
C LEU A 176 0.49 3.17 -4.41
N VAL A 177 0.77 4.42 -4.67
CA VAL A 177 1.83 5.17 -3.98
C VAL A 177 1.49 5.31 -2.49
N ASP A 178 0.24 5.61 -2.19
CA ASP A 178 -0.23 5.79 -0.82
C ASP A 178 -0.13 4.50 -0.01
N SER A 179 -0.60 3.38 -0.56
CA SER A 179 -0.49 2.09 0.12
C SER A 179 0.97 1.70 0.39
N LEU A 180 1.87 1.92 -0.57
CA LEU A 180 3.31 1.66 -0.36
C LEU A 180 3.89 2.54 0.74
N SER A 181 3.47 3.80 0.84
CA SER A 181 3.95 4.71 1.87
C SER A 181 3.63 4.25 3.29
N TYR A 182 2.54 3.53 3.48
CA TYR A 182 2.14 2.99 4.79
C TYR A 182 3.02 1.84 5.29
N ILE A 183 3.79 1.20 4.44
CA ILE A 183 4.74 0.15 4.85
C ILE A 183 5.72 0.67 5.91
N GLU A 184 6.08 1.94 5.86
CA GLU A 184 6.92 2.59 6.87
C GLU A 184 6.40 2.40 8.30
N GLN A 185 5.08 2.45 8.50
CA GLN A 185 4.48 2.29 9.83
C GLN A 185 4.58 0.85 10.35
N LEU A 186 4.59 -0.13 9.45
CA LEU A 186 4.68 -1.55 9.79
C LEU A 186 6.13 -2.02 9.98
N ALA A 187 7.01 -1.62 9.09
CA ALA A 187 8.41 -2.05 9.07
C ALA A 187 9.24 -1.44 10.22
N LYS A 188 8.90 -0.26 10.72
CA LYS A 188 9.59 0.37 11.85
C LYS A 188 9.64 -0.48 13.11
N VAL A 189 8.62 -1.30 13.33
CA VAL A 189 8.52 -2.15 14.53
C VAL A 189 9.59 -3.24 14.54
N SER A 190 10.08 -3.66 13.37
CA SER A 190 11.10 -4.71 13.24
C SER A 190 12.52 -4.20 13.46
N TYR A 191 12.82 -2.96 13.08
CA TYR A 191 14.17 -2.40 13.24
C TYR A 191 14.53 -2.02 14.68
N VAL A 192 13.54 -1.80 15.55
CA VAL A 192 13.77 -1.46 16.96
C VAL A 192 14.10 -2.71 17.80
N ALA A 193 13.71 -3.88 17.34
CA ALA A 193 13.99 -5.14 18.05
C ALA A 193 15.40 -5.68 17.82
N ASP A 194 16.09 -5.25 16.77
CA ASP A 194 17.43 -5.74 16.40
C ASP A 194 18.57 -4.93 17.03
N PHE A 195 18.27 -3.92 17.87
CA PHE A 195 19.26 -3.05 18.53
C PHE A 195 19.33 -3.20 20.08
N GLU A 196 18.71 -4.23 20.66
CA GLU A 196 18.89 -4.56 22.08
C GLU A 196 19.86 -5.73 22.29
#